data_736ee75ca80af3f11b3b8cc5a8b5b9a1
#
_entry.id   736ee75ca80af3f11b3b8cc5a8b5b9a1
#
_cell.length_a   1.000
_cell.length_b   1.000
_cell.length_c   1.000
_cell.angle_alpha   90.00
_cell.angle_beta   90.00
_cell.angle_gamma   90.00
#
_symmetry.space_group_name_H-M   'P 1'
#
loop_
_entity.id
_entity.type
_entity.pdbx_description
1 polymer ?
#
loop_
_entity_poly.entity_id
_entity_poly.type
_entity_poly.pdbx_seq_one_letter_code
_entity_poly.pdbx_strand_id
1 'polypeptide(L)'
;MVLNERQLKKKALEEEFADLIDRPWPGRRYPGCYEVIQLYVKKVLDRDLKNFSGLYTSFKDEAVAEEDGVWITKPVWGEPLDFDVIKKNDLLLYKIYSESLGGGYAVKDRSPNHGAIYLGDGFILHQVWQERSCIEDLMSKGAYIYQTNCVGVVRENTT
;
A
#
# COMPACT_ATOMS: atom_id res chain seq x y z
N MET A 1 -0.07 16.96 25.85
CA MET A 1 0.17 15.52 25.67
C MET A 1 1.54 15.29 25.08
N VAL A 2 2.33 14.43 25.69
CA VAL A 2 3.66 14.10 25.20
C VAL A 2 3.55 12.96 24.19
N LEU A 3 4.04 13.18 22.98
CA LEU A 3 4.05 12.15 21.94
C LEU A 3 5.19 11.16 22.22
N ASN A 4 4.93 9.86 22.02
CA ASN A 4 5.98 8.85 22.07
C ASN A 4 6.85 8.91 20.81
N GLU A 5 7.91 8.13 20.77
CA GLU A 5 8.84 8.11 19.65
C GLU A 5 8.17 7.77 18.33
N ARG A 6 7.28 6.77 18.30
CA ARG A 6 6.59 6.37 17.08
C ARG A 6 5.62 7.44 16.61
N GLN A 7 4.92 8.10 17.51
CA GLN A 7 4.02 9.21 17.15
C GLN A 7 4.80 10.38 16.56
N LEU A 8 5.98 10.68 17.08
CA LEU A 8 6.87 11.73 16.54
C LEU A 8 7.37 11.35 15.15
N LYS A 9 7.75 10.09 14.93
CA LYS A 9 8.15 9.62 13.59
C LYS A 9 7.01 9.72 12.59
N LYS A 10 5.82 9.30 12.98
CA LYS A 10 4.63 9.41 12.13
C LYS A 10 4.36 10.84 11.73
N LYS A 11 4.43 11.75 12.69
CA LYS A 11 4.22 13.18 12.44
C LYS A 11 5.25 13.74 11.46
N ALA A 12 6.50 13.36 11.59
CA ALA A 12 7.57 13.79 10.67
C ALA A 12 7.30 13.27 9.24
N LEU A 13 6.85 12.03 9.10
CA LEU A 13 6.47 11.48 7.80
C LEU A 13 5.25 12.19 7.21
N GLU A 14 4.27 12.52 8.03
CA GLU A 14 3.09 13.27 7.58
C GLU A 14 3.46 14.66 7.09
N GLU A 15 4.43 15.30 7.70
CA GLU A 15 4.95 16.59 7.23
C GLU A 15 5.73 16.43 5.91
N GLU A 16 6.57 15.42 5.81
CA GLU A 16 7.34 15.14 4.59
C GLU A 16 6.45 14.85 3.39
N PHE A 17 5.37 14.10 3.60
CA PHE A 17 4.44 13.68 2.56
C PHE A 17 3.09 14.38 2.64
N ALA A 18 3.07 15.62 3.12
CA ALA A 18 1.83 16.37 3.31
C ALA A 18 1.00 16.50 2.02
N ASP A 19 1.65 16.54 0.87
CA ASP A 19 0.98 16.60 -0.44
C ASP A 19 0.38 15.26 -0.90
N LEU A 20 0.72 14.17 -0.24
CA LEU A 20 0.24 12.82 -0.58
C LEU A 20 -0.78 12.27 0.41
N ILE A 21 -0.96 12.91 1.55
CA ILE A 21 -1.92 12.46 2.56
C ILE A 21 -3.18 13.32 2.55
N ASP A 22 -4.20 12.82 3.21
CA ASP A 22 -5.50 13.48 3.34
C ASP A 22 -6.16 13.79 1.99
N ARG A 23 -5.80 13.03 0.96
CA ARG A 23 -6.40 13.15 -0.37
C ARG A 23 -7.74 12.42 -0.40
N PRO A 24 -8.78 13.03 -0.98
CA PRO A 24 -10.07 12.36 -1.08
C PRO A 24 -10.01 11.18 -2.06
N TRP A 25 -10.90 10.22 -1.89
CA TRP A 25 -11.03 9.09 -2.81
C TRP A 25 -11.40 9.60 -4.21
N PRO A 26 -10.67 9.18 -5.26
CA PRO A 26 -10.83 9.78 -6.61
C PRO A 26 -12.08 9.34 -7.38
N GLY A 27 -12.91 8.47 -6.82
CA GLY A 27 -14.12 8.00 -7.48
C GLY A 27 -14.05 6.53 -7.90
N ARG A 28 -15.04 6.08 -8.69
CA ARG A 28 -15.24 4.64 -8.94
C ARG A 28 -14.33 4.03 -10.01
N ARG A 29 -13.76 4.83 -10.88
CA ARG A 29 -13.07 4.31 -12.07
C ARG A 29 -11.61 4.03 -11.87
N TYR A 30 -11.06 4.43 -10.73
CA TYR A 30 -9.63 4.31 -10.48
C TYR A 30 -9.38 3.96 -9.03
N PRO A 31 -8.57 2.94 -8.75
CA PRO A 31 -8.29 2.60 -7.35
C PRO A 31 -7.44 3.68 -6.70
N GLY A 32 -8.00 4.36 -5.70
CA GLY A 32 -7.30 5.42 -4.97
C GLY A 32 -6.02 4.92 -4.30
N CYS A 33 -6.01 3.67 -3.87
CA CYS A 33 -4.80 3.07 -3.31
C CYS A 33 -3.66 3.04 -4.34
N TYR A 34 -3.97 2.81 -5.60
CA TYR A 34 -2.96 2.81 -6.66
C TYR A 34 -2.54 4.22 -7.04
N GLU A 35 -3.47 5.16 -7.08
CA GLU A 35 -3.14 6.55 -7.39
C GLU A 35 -2.14 7.14 -6.41
N VAL A 36 -2.31 6.92 -5.12
CA VAL A 36 -1.36 7.43 -4.13
C VAL A 36 0.02 6.78 -4.27
N ILE A 37 0.06 5.51 -4.69
CA ILE A 37 1.31 4.82 -4.99
C ILE A 37 1.99 5.46 -6.20
N GLN A 38 1.25 5.74 -7.26
CA GLN A 38 1.79 6.42 -8.44
C GLN A 38 2.37 7.79 -8.09
N LEU A 39 1.66 8.55 -7.28
CA LEU A 39 2.12 9.88 -6.85
C LEU A 39 3.40 9.79 -6.00
N TYR A 40 3.47 8.81 -5.11
CA TYR A 40 4.67 8.58 -4.31
C TYR A 40 5.87 8.20 -5.19
N VAL A 41 5.70 7.25 -6.08
CA VAL A 41 6.76 6.78 -6.97
C VAL A 41 7.25 7.92 -7.87
N LYS A 42 6.35 8.76 -8.35
CA LYS A 42 6.73 9.94 -9.13
C LYS A 42 7.54 10.93 -8.29
N LYS A 43 7.07 11.21 -7.07
CA LYS A 43 7.74 12.18 -6.20
C LYS A 43 9.12 11.72 -5.74
N VAL A 44 9.23 10.47 -5.31
CA VAL A 44 10.43 9.96 -4.63
C VAL A 44 11.40 9.29 -5.60
N LEU A 45 10.91 8.56 -6.57
CA LEU A 45 11.74 7.77 -7.48
C LEU A 45 11.79 8.35 -8.90
N ASP A 46 11.03 9.41 -9.16
CA ASP A 46 10.91 10.08 -10.48
C ASP A 46 10.57 9.10 -11.60
N ARG A 47 9.63 8.19 -11.33
CA ARG A 47 9.15 7.20 -12.28
C ARG A 47 7.65 7.31 -12.46
N ASP A 48 7.19 7.02 -13.67
CA ASP A 48 5.77 6.98 -14.00
C ASP A 48 5.31 5.52 -14.03
N LEU A 49 4.42 5.16 -13.11
CA LEU A 49 3.78 3.86 -13.14
C LEU A 49 2.59 3.90 -14.09
N LYS A 50 2.32 2.78 -14.75
CA LYS A 50 1.21 2.66 -15.69
C LYS A 50 -0.15 2.89 -15.03
N ASN A 51 -1.04 3.51 -15.80
CA ASN A 51 -2.44 3.58 -15.43
C ASN A 51 -3.13 2.26 -15.79
N PHE A 52 -3.99 1.79 -14.90
CA PHE A 52 -4.83 0.63 -15.15
C PHE A 52 -6.29 1.05 -15.10
N SER A 53 -7.07 0.51 -16.02
CA SER A 53 -8.52 0.71 -16.01
C SER A 53 -9.15 -0.35 -15.09
N GLY A 54 -10.03 0.08 -14.20
CA GLY A 54 -10.74 -0.82 -13.31
C GLY A 54 -10.10 -0.98 -11.95
N LEU A 55 -10.95 -1.16 -10.95
CA LEU A 55 -10.57 -1.09 -9.54
C LEU A 55 -9.63 -2.19 -9.08
N TYR A 56 -9.66 -3.35 -9.73
CA TYR A 56 -9.02 -4.53 -9.19
C TYR A 56 -7.99 -5.15 -10.11
N THR A 57 -7.97 -4.74 -11.36
CA THR A 57 -7.08 -5.34 -12.35
C THR A 57 -5.63 -4.96 -12.18
N SER A 58 -5.36 -3.78 -11.61
CA SER A 58 -3.99 -3.28 -11.43
C SER A 58 -3.11 -4.24 -10.63
N PHE A 59 -3.67 -4.86 -9.60
CA PHE A 59 -2.91 -5.78 -8.77
C PHE A 59 -3.21 -7.23 -9.13
N LYS A 60 -4.41 -7.51 -9.61
CA LYS A 60 -4.87 -8.85 -9.89
C LYS A 60 -4.06 -9.54 -10.97
N ASP A 61 -3.69 -8.82 -12.00
CA ASP A 61 -2.98 -9.39 -13.14
C ASP A 61 -1.47 -9.33 -12.98
N GLU A 62 -0.98 -8.92 -11.81
CA GLU A 62 0.45 -8.81 -11.51
C GLU A 62 1.21 -7.86 -12.46
N ALA A 63 0.49 -7.10 -13.28
CA ALA A 63 1.10 -6.27 -14.31
C ALA A 63 2.07 -5.22 -13.75
N VAL A 64 1.74 -4.66 -12.59
CA VAL A 64 2.64 -3.71 -11.92
C VAL A 64 3.96 -4.36 -11.58
N ALA A 65 3.89 -5.57 -11.00
CA ALA A 65 5.09 -6.28 -10.59
C ALA A 65 5.97 -6.69 -11.76
N GLU A 66 5.37 -7.14 -12.84
CA GLU A 66 6.13 -7.66 -13.98
C GLU A 66 6.79 -6.56 -14.80
N GLU A 67 6.18 -5.39 -14.91
CA GLU A 67 6.69 -4.33 -15.75
C GLU A 67 7.52 -3.30 -15.00
N ASP A 68 7.10 -2.95 -13.78
CA ASP A 68 7.68 -1.83 -13.04
C ASP A 68 8.45 -2.24 -11.79
N GLY A 69 8.55 -3.53 -11.52
CA GLY A 69 9.18 -3.98 -10.29
C GLY A 69 9.68 -5.42 -10.33
N VAL A 70 10.26 -5.81 -9.22
CA VAL A 70 10.76 -7.17 -8.98
C VAL A 70 10.06 -7.76 -7.77
N TRP A 71 9.54 -8.97 -7.91
CA TRP A 71 8.96 -9.68 -6.78
C TRP A 71 10.02 -10.00 -5.72
N ILE A 72 9.78 -9.49 -4.50
CA ILE A 72 10.55 -9.90 -3.33
C ILE A 72 9.87 -11.11 -2.69
N THR A 73 8.54 -11.04 -2.55
CA THR A 73 7.73 -12.20 -2.20
C THR A 73 6.51 -12.23 -3.12
N LYS A 74 6.15 -13.41 -3.59
CA LYS A 74 4.94 -13.59 -4.38
C LYS A 74 3.72 -13.75 -3.47
N PRO A 75 2.53 -13.57 -4.02
CA PRO A 75 1.32 -13.70 -3.21
C PRO A 75 1.25 -15.02 -2.46
N VAL A 76 1.26 -14.94 -1.13
CA VAL A 76 1.13 -16.07 -0.21
C VAL A 76 0.11 -15.69 0.85
N TRP A 77 -1.00 -16.42 0.88
CA TRP A 77 -2.06 -16.12 1.82
C TRP A 77 -1.68 -16.49 3.25
N GLY A 78 -1.91 -15.56 4.18
CA GLY A 78 -1.85 -15.84 5.61
C GLY A 78 -0.48 -15.76 6.26
N GLU A 79 0.57 -15.47 5.52
CA GLU A 79 1.87 -15.25 6.14
C GLU A 79 1.98 -13.84 6.71
N PRO A 80 2.57 -13.69 7.92
CA PRO A 80 2.81 -12.37 8.47
C PRO A 80 3.89 -11.63 7.70
N LEU A 81 3.79 -10.31 7.67
CA LEU A 81 4.77 -9.46 7.03
C LEU A 81 6.13 -9.58 7.74
N ASP A 82 7.17 -9.82 6.97
CA ASP A 82 8.54 -9.95 7.49
C ASP A 82 9.27 -8.60 7.37
N PHE A 83 9.40 -7.91 8.50
CA PHE A 83 10.04 -6.60 8.55
C PHE A 83 11.55 -6.63 8.29
N ASP A 84 12.18 -7.80 8.35
CA ASP A 84 13.60 -7.93 8.02
C ASP A 84 13.83 -8.01 6.50
N VAL A 85 12.79 -8.34 5.75
CA VAL A 85 12.87 -8.50 4.30
C VAL A 85 12.47 -7.24 3.55
N ILE A 86 11.43 -6.55 4.02
CA ILE A 86 10.91 -5.36 3.36
C ILE A 86 11.82 -4.15 3.57
N LYS A 87 11.86 -3.28 2.57
CA LYS A 87 12.67 -2.05 2.59
C LYS A 87 11.83 -0.85 2.20
N LYS A 88 12.28 0.32 2.63
CA LYS A 88 11.66 1.58 2.23
C LYS A 88 11.47 1.63 0.72
N ASN A 89 10.32 2.10 0.29
CA ASN A 89 9.85 2.21 -1.08
C ASN A 89 9.31 0.91 -1.69
N ASP A 90 9.32 -0.19 -0.95
CA ASP A 90 8.67 -1.42 -1.42
C ASP A 90 7.17 -1.21 -1.52
N LEU A 91 6.58 -1.80 -2.55
CA LEU A 91 5.13 -1.86 -2.72
C LEU A 91 4.62 -3.11 -2.01
N LEU A 92 3.78 -2.92 -1.01
CA LEU A 92 3.15 -4.00 -0.27
C LEU A 92 1.77 -4.25 -0.87
N LEU A 93 1.52 -5.48 -1.28
CA LEU A 93 0.24 -5.88 -1.85
C LEU A 93 -0.57 -6.64 -0.81
N TYR A 94 -1.82 -6.26 -0.67
CA TYR A 94 -2.71 -6.76 0.38
C TYR A 94 -3.92 -7.46 -0.19
N LYS A 95 -4.37 -8.46 0.52
CA LYS A 95 -5.69 -9.05 0.38
C LYS A 95 -6.48 -8.70 1.62
N ILE A 96 -7.31 -7.68 1.56
CA ILE A 96 -8.11 -7.25 2.70
C ILE A 96 -9.59 -7.45 2.41
N TYR A 97 -10.29 -7.97 3.42
CA TYR A 97 -11.73 -8.08 3.41
C TYR A 97 -12.30 -6.75 3.88
N SER A 98 -13.25 -6.23 3.15
CA SER A 98 -13.96 -5.03 3.54
C SER A 98 -15.39 -5.12 3.06
N GLU A 99 -16.32 -4.82 3.95
CA GLU A 99 -17.74 -4.74 3.59
C GLU A 99 -17.97 -3.69 2.51
N SER A 100 -17.19 -2.62 2.54
CA SER A 100 -17.28 -1.57 1.52
C SER A 100 -16.78 -2.03 0.15
N LEU A 101 -16.05 -3.13 0.07
CA LEU A 101 -15.67 -3.77 -1.21
C LEU A 101 -16.71 -4.82 -1.63
N GLY A 102 -17.84 -4.89 -0.96
CA GLY A 102 -18.87 -5.87 -1.26
C GLY A 102 -18.52 -7.26 -0.74
N GLY A 103 -18.79 -7.54 0.51
CA GLY A 103 -18.41 -8.74 1.25
C GLY A 103 -18.15 -9.99 0.43
N GLY A 104 -17.19 -10.76 0.78
CA GLY A 104 -16.80 -11.98 0.07
C GLY A 104 -15.97 -11.76 -1.18
N TYR A 105 -15.81 -10.55 -1.64
CA TYR A 105 -15.03 -10.24 -2.82
C TYR A 105 -13.59 -10.73 -2.72
N ALA A 106 -13.04 -10.64 -1.53
CA ALA A 106 -11.66 -10.99 -1.28
C ALA A 106 -11.44 -12.46 -0.93
N VAL A 107 -12.47 -13.28 -0.82
CA VAL A 107 -12.37 -14.56 -0.12
C VAL A 107 -11.90 -15.71 -1.01
N LYS A 108 -12.21 -15.69 -2.30
CA LYS A 108 -12.04 -16.88 -3.14
C LYS A 108 -10.76 -16.95 -3.94
N ASP A 109 -10.13 -15.86 -4.23
CA ASP A 109 -8.85 -15.89 -4.90
C ASP A 109 -7.80 -15.15 -4.06
N ARG A 110 -6.54 -15.40 -4.33
CA ARG A 110 -5.43 -14.83 -3.58
C ARG A 110 -4.82 -13.60 -4.24
N SER A 111 -5.51 -13.06 -5.23
CA SER A 111 -5.07 -11.85 -5.91
C SER A 111 -5.16 -10.65 -4.96
N PRO A 112 -4.17 -9.79 -4.93
CA PRO A 112 -4.22 -8.60 -4.10
C PRO A 112 -5.30 -7.63 -4.57
N ASN A 113 -5.94 -6.97 -3.63
CA ASN A 113 -6.97 -5.96 -3.90
C ASN A 113 -6.66 -4.60 -3.28
N HIS A 114 -5.52 -4.46 -2.64
CA HIS A 114 -5.08 -3.22 -2.02
C HIS A 114 -3.56 -3.14 -2.08
N GLY A 115 -3.03 -1.94 -2.15
CA GLY A 115 -1.60 -1.71 -2.15
C GLY A 115 -1.22 -0.56 -1.23
N ALA A 116 0.01 -0.59 -0.75
CA ALA A 116 0.59 0.45 0.07
C ALA A 116 2.08 0.58 -0.22
N ILE A 117 2.63 1.76 0.03
CA ILE A 117 4.08 1.98 -0.02
C ILE A 117 4.65 1.85 1.39
N TYR A 118 5.70 1.05 1.53
CA TYR A 118 6.42 0.97 2.78
C TYR A 118 7.37 2.16 2.93
N LEU A 119 7.21 2.91 4.02
CA LEU A 119 8.01 4.12 4.28
C LEU A 119 9.23 3.83 5.16
N GLY A 120 9.42 2.59 5.57
CA GLY A 120 10.44 2.24 6.55
C GLY A 120 9.91 2.30 7.98
N ASP A 121 10.64 1.72 8.91
CA ASP A 121 10.34 1.75 10.35
C ASP A 121 8.93 1.29 10.75
N GLY A 122 8.28 0.50 9.91
CA GLY A 122 6.94 0.01 10.19
C GLY A 122 5.82 0.96 9.82
N PHE A 123 6.05 1.92 8.94
CA PHE A 123 5.03 2.86 8.47
C PHE A 123 4.68 2.60 7.01
N ILE A 124 3.40 2.77 6.66
CA ILE A 124 2.93 2.68 5.28
C ILE A 124 2.16 3.92 4.88
N LEU A 125 2.24 4.26 3.60
CA LEU A 125 1.38 5.25 2.95
C LEU A 125 0.37 4.50 2.08
N HIS A 126 -0.92 4.74 2.30
CA HIS A 126 -1.95 4.08 1.53
C HIS A 126 -3.26 4.87 1.53
N GLN A 127 -4.22 4.37 0.77
CA GLN A 127 -5.59 4.90 0.78
C GLN A 127 -6.58 3.74 0.71
N VAL A 128 -7.31 3.54 1.78
CA VAL A 128 -8.37 2.54 1.85
C VAL A 128 -9.59 3.04 1.08
N TRP A 129 -10.37 2.13 0.52
CA TRP A 129 -11.52 2.45 -0.32
C TRP A 129 -12.48 3.44 0.37
N GLN A 130 -12.82 4.48 -0.36
CA GLN A 130 -13.67 5.60 0.06
C GLN A 130 -13.13 6.43 1.23
N GLU A 131 -11.91 6.20 1.66
CA GLU A 131 -11.30 6.99 2.71
C GLU A 131 -10.23 7.93 2.14
N ARG A 132 -9.70 8.80 2.98
CA ARG A 132 -8.59 9.68 2.60
C ARG A 132 -7.27 8.94 2.71
N SER A 133 -6.31 9.33 1.89
CA SER A 133 -4.96 8.77 2.00
C SER A 133 -4.34 9.14 3.33
N CYS A 134 -3.57 8.23 3.90
CA CYS A 134 -2.98 8.41 5.22
C CYS A 134 -1.70 7.61 5.39
N ILE A 135 -0.98 7.92 6.46
CA ILE A 135 0.13 7.11 6.94
C ILE A 135 -0.35 6.31 8.14
N GLU A 136 -0.11 5.00 8.08
CA GLU A 136 -0.43 4.08 9.18
C GLU A 136 0.84 3.59 9.85
N ASP A 137 0.81 3.52 11.16
CA ASP A 137 1.84 2.83 11.95
C ASP A 137 1.44 1.35 12.07
N LEU A 138 2.18 0.48 11.41
CA LEU A 138 1.90 -0.95 11.42
C LEU A 138 2.04 -1.59 12.79
N MET A 139 2.74 -0.92 13.71
CA MET A 139 2.91 -1.40 15.08
C MET A 139 1.77 -0.98 16.00
N SER A 140 0.83 -0.17 15.52
CA SER A 140 -0.35 0.21 16.30
C SER A 140 -1.36 -0.93 16.32
N LYS A 141 -2.19 -0.98 17.37
CA LYS A 141 -3.19 -2.05 17.54
C LYS A 141 -4.20 -2.09 16.38
N GLY A 142 -4.58 -0.94 15.85
CA GLY A 142 -5.56 -0.87 14.77
C GLY A 142 -5.06 -1.33 13.41
N ALA A 143 -3.76 -1.51 13.27
CA ALA A 143 -3.13 -1.83 11.98
C ALA A 143 -2.76 -3.30 11.83
N TYR A 144 -3.20 -4.16 12.72
CA TYR A 144 -2.83 -5.58 12.73
C TYR A 144 -3.16 -6.28 11.40
N ILE A 145 -4.27 -5.93 10.77
CA ILE A 145 -4.65 -6.52 9.48
C ILE A 145 -3.61 -6.24 8.38
N TYR A 146 -2.90 -5.13 8.48
CA TYR A 146 -1.87 -4.79 7.50
C TYR A 146 -0.56 -5.53 7.74
N GLN A 147 -0.40 -6.18 8.86
CA GLN A 147 0.71 -7.11 9.08
C GLN A 147 0.39 -8.51 8.58
N THR A 148 -0.87 -8.94 8.71
CA THR A 148 -1.27 -10.34 8.51
C THR A 148 -1.86 -10.62 7.13
N ASN A 149 -2.25 -9.59 6.39
CA ASN A 149 -2.89 -9.75 5.09
C ASN A 149 -2.04 -9.24 3.92
N CYS A 150 -0.76 -9.04 4.14
CA CYS A 150 0.17 -8.77 3.04
C CYS A 150 0.42 -10.08 2.30
N VAL A 151 0.11 -10.10 1.01
CA VAL A 151 0.23 -11.30 0.19
C VAL A 151 1.38 -11.23 -0.82
N GLY A 152 2.02 -10.10 -0.94
CA GLY A 152 3.15 -9.98 -1.85
C GLY A 152 3.88 -8.67 -1.63
N VAL A 153 5.15 -8.63 -2.00
CA VAL A 153 5.99 -7.44 -1.94
C VAL A 153 6.71 -7.28 -3.28
N VAL A 154 6.62 -6.10 -3.84
CA VAL A 154 7.28 -5.75 -5.09
C VAL A 154 8.25 -4.60 -4.83
N ARG A 155 9.43 -4.71 -5.36
CA ARG A 155 10.44 -3.65 -5.29
C ARG A 155 10.58 -2.97 -6.64
N GLU A 156 10.56 -1.64 -6.65
CA GLU A 156 10.73 -0.87 -7.86
C GLU A 156 12.02 -1.21 -8.59
N ASN A 157 11.93 -1.28 -9.92
CA ASN A 157 13.08 -1.42 -10.78
C ASN A 157 13.83 -0.09 -10.85
N THR A 158 15.00 -0.03 -10.25
CA THR A 158 15.77 1.20 -10.14
C THR A 158 16.95 1.27 -11.11
N THR A 159 17.05 0.35 -12.02
CA THR A 159 18.12 0.35 -13.04
C THR A 159 17.87 1.33 -14.16
#